data_d1e589c68eb924a035a723e10c26591d
#
_entry.id   d1e589c68eb924a035a723e10c26591d
#
_cell.length_a   1.000
_cell.length_b   1.000
_cell.length_c   1.000
_cell.angle_alpha   90.00
_cell.angle_beta   90.00
_cell.angle_gamma   90.00
#
_symmetry.space_group_name_H-M   'P 1'
#
loop_
_entity.id
_entity.type
_entity.pdbx_description
1 polymer ?
#
loop_
_entity_poly.entity_id
_entity_poly.type
_entity_poly.pdbx_seq_one_letter_code
_entity_poly.pdbx_strand_id
1 'polypeptide(L)'
;MTLSHYILLFILPLLGSGIVIAFVRLVRGPSLPDRVVALDLMATLIIAVSAAYSVVTDQPAYLDAAIVLALITFQGTVAFAYYLNRRGKNV
;
A
#
# COMPACT_ATOMS: atom_id res chain seq x y z
N MET A 1 21.32 -17.90 -10.22
CA MET A 1 20.12 -17.29 -9.68
C MET A 1 19.96 -15.87 -10.18
N THR A 2 18.80 -15.58 -10.72
CA THR A 2 18.51 -14.27 -11.25
C THR A 2 17.86 -13.39 -10.19
N LEU A 3 17.82 -12.09 -10.45
CA LEU A 3 17.15 -11.15 -9.57
C LEU A 3 15.67 -11.53 -9.37
N SER A 4 15.01 -11.99 -10.43
CA SER A 4 13.62 -12.43 -10.36
C SER A 4 13.42 -13.54 -9.35
N HIS A 5 14.35 -14.45 -9.27
CA HIS A 5 14.28 -15.59 -8.35
C HIS A 5 14.30 -15.11 -6.88
N TYR A 6 15.19 -14.17 -6.59
CA TYR A 6 15.25 -13.60 -5.23
C TYR A 6 13.98 -12.84 -4.89
N ILE A 7 13.43 -12.10 -5.84
CA ILE A 7 12.19 -11.36 -5.60
C ILE A 7 11.06 -12.32 -5.26
N LEU A 8 10.93 -13.41 -6.02
CA LEU A 8 9.88 -14.41 -5.78
C LEU A 8 10.01 -15.08 -4.42
N LEU A 9 11.24 -15.41 -4.02
CA LEU A 9 11.45 -16.21 -2.82
C LEU A 9 11.47 -15.39 -1.53
N PHE A 10 11.90 -14.15 -1.60
CA PHE A 10 12.10 -13.35 -0.38
C PHE A 10 11.25 -12.11 -0.32
N ILE A 11 11.21 -11.34 -1.39
CA ILE A 11 10.56 -10.03 -1.36
C ILE A 11 9.03 -10.16 -1.40
N LEU A 12 8.51 -10.97 -2.30
CA LEU A 12 7.05 -11.13 -2.41
C LEU A 12 6.42 -11.74 -1.16
N PRO A 13 6.99 -12.80 -0.57
CA PRO A 13 6.45 -13.31 0.69
C PRO A 13 6.53 -12.30 1.82
N LEU A 14 7.61 -11.53 1.88
CA LEU A 14 7.76 -10.50 2.90
C LEU A 14 6.69 -9.42 2.75
N LEU A 15 6.44 -8.96 1.53
CA LEU A 15 5.40 -7.97 1.27
C LEU A 15 4.02 -8.53 1.57
N GLY A 16 3.78 -9.79 1.23
CA GLY A 16 2.52 -10.45 1.55
C GLY A 16 2.26 -10.52 3.03
N SER A 17 3.30 -10.84 3.82
CA SER A 17 3.19 -10.83 5.28
C SER A 17 2.82 -9.46 5.79
N GLY A 18 3.44 -8.43 5.24
CA GLY A 18 3.15 -7.05 5.61
C GLY A 18 1.70 -6.68 5.35
N ILE A 19 1.15 -7.13 4.21
CA ILE A 19 -0.25 -6.87 3.87
C ILE A 19 -1.18 -7.53 4.89
N VAL A 20 -0.88 -8.76 5.29
CA VAL A 20 -1.69 -9.46 6.28
C VAL A 20 -1.68 -8.72 7.62
N ILE A 21 -0.50 -8.29 8.06
CA ILE A 21 -0.35 -7.56 9.31
C ILE A 21 -1.11 -6.24 9.24
N ALA A 22 -1.00 -5.52 8.12
CA ALA A 22 -1.71 -4.26 7.93
C ALA A 22 -3.22 -4.46 7.94
N PHE A 23 -3.69 -5.56 7.35
CA PHE A 23 -5.11 -5.89 7.34
C PHE A 23 -5.63 -6.14 8.76
N VAL A 24 -4.86 -6.86 9.56
CA VAL A 24 -5.23 -7.09 10.96
C VAL A 24 -5.33 -5.76 11.70
N ARG A 25 -4.40 -4.85 11.45
CA ARG A 25 -4.42 -3.54 12.08
C ARG A 25 -5.63 -2.72 11.63
N LEU A 26 -6.00 -2.84 10.37
CA LEU A 26 -7.19 -2.18 9.83
C LEU A 26 -8.45 -2.63 10.58
N VAL A 27 -8.58 -3.93 10.79
CA VAL A 27 -9.76 -4.49 11.45
C VAL A 27 -9.79 -4.12 12.93
N ARG A 28 -8.64 -4.10 13.58
CA ARG A 28 -8.54 -3.88 15.02
C ARG A 28 -8.25 -2.45 15.42
N GLY A 29 -8.07 -1.55 14.47
CA GLY A 29 -7.72 -0.17 14.77
C GLY A 29 -8.75 0.49 15.67
N PRO A 30 -8.34 1.05 16.81
CA PRO A 30 -9.27 1.62 17.77
C PRO A 30 -9.83 2.97 17.34
N SER A 31 -9.13 3.70 16.49
CA SER A 31 -9.57 5.01 16.06
C SER A 31 -9.60 5.11 14.55
N LEU A 32 -10.30 6.12 14.04
CA LEU A 32 -10.38 6.36 12.60
C LEU A 32 -9.01 6.67 11.98
N PRO A 33 -8.17 7.53 12.58
CA PRO A 33 -6.83 7.74 12.03
C PRO A 33 -5.98 6.47 11.95
N ASP A 34 -6.09 5.58 12.92
CA ASP A 34 -5.35 4.32 12.90
C ASP A 34 -5.75 3.46 11.71
N ARG A 35 -7.05 3.41 11.41
CA ARG A 35 -7.57 2.65 10.27
C ARG A 35 -7.11 3.25 8.95
N VAL A 36 -7.07 4.56 8.86
CA VAL A 36 -6.62 5.26 7.65
C VAL A 36 -5.14 4.97 7.40
N VAL A 37 -4.32 5.03 8.44
CA VAL A 37 -2.90 4.70 8.32
C VAL A 37 -2.72 3.25 7.86
N ALA A 38 -3.52 2.34 8.39
CA ALA A 38 -3.46 0.94 7.98
C ALA A 38 -3.84 0.76 6.51
N LEU A 39 -4.87 1.46 6.04
CA LEU A 39 -5.26 1.44 4.64
C LEU A 39 -4.15 1.98 3.74
N ASP A 40 -3.53 3.06 4.16
CA ASP A 40 -2.43 3.66 3.41
C ASP A 40 -1.25 2.69 3.32
N LEU A 41 -0.94 2.03 4.43
CA LEU A 41 0.12 1.03 4.45
C LEU A 41 -0.19 -0.14 3.53
N MET A 42 -1.43 -0.64 3.55
CA MET A 42 -1.85 -1.72 2.65
C MET A 42 -1.71 -1.30 1.19
N ALA A 43 -2.15 -0.09 0.86
CA ALA A 43 -2.05 0.42 -0.50
C ALA A 43 -0.59 0.50 -0.93
N THR A 44 0.29 1.00 -0.07
CA THR A 44 1.72 1.08 -0.35
C THR A 44 2.32 -0.29 -0.60
N LEU A 45 1.94 -1.28 0.21
CA LEU A 45 2.43 -2.64 0.05
C LEU A 45 1.92 -3.27 -1.24
N ILE A 46 0.67 -3.01 -1.62
CA ILE A 46 0.12 -3.50 -2.88
C ILE A 46 0.85 -2.88 -4.07
N ILE A 47 1.15 -1.59 -3.99
CA ILE A 47 1.94 -0.90 -5.01
C ILE A 47 3.32 -1.57 -5.14
N ALA A 48 3.94 -1.86 -4.00
CA ALA A 48 5.24 -2.52 -3.99
C ALA A 48 5.18 -3.92 -4.61
N VAL A 49 4.11 -4.67 -4.32
CA VAL A 49 3.91 -6.00 -4.92
C VAL A 49 3.76 -5.88 -6.42
N SER A 50 2.98 -4.90 -6.90
CA SER A 50 2.79 -4.69 -8.34
C SER A 50 4.11 -4.36 -9.01
N ALA A 51 4.91 -3.50 -8.41
CA ALA A 51 6.20 -3.12 -8.95
C ALA A 51 7.16 -4.31 -8.98
N ALA A 52 7.21 -5.09 -7.89
CA ALA A 52 8.05 -6.28 -7.82
C ALA A 52 7.63 -7.32 -8.86
N TYR A 53 6.32 -7.50 -9.03
CA TYR A 53 5.79 -8.46 -10.01
C TYR A 53 6.12 -8.03 -11.43
N SER A 54 6.14 -6.72 -11.70
CA SER A 54 6.55 -6.19 -12.99
C SER A 54 7.98 -6.61 -13.32
N VAL A 55 8.87 -6.55 -12.34
CA VAL A 55 10.26 -6.96 -12.53
C VAL A 55 10.35 -8.47 -12.80
N VAL A 56 9.60 -9.26 -12.05
CA VAL A 56 9.63 -10.73 -12.18
C VAL A 56 9.12 -11.19 -13.53
N THR A 57 8.02 -10.60 -14.00
CA THR A 57 7.38 -11.02 -15.25
C THR A 57 7.89 -10.26 -16.47
N ASP A 58 8.69 -9.21 -16.23
CA ASP A 58 9.20 -8.33 -17.28
C ASP A 58 8.04 -7.71 -18.10
N GLN A 59 6.96 -7.34 -17.40
CA GLN A 59 5.81 -6.72 -18.02
C GLN A 59 5.56 -5.33 -17.45
N PRO A 60 5.80 -4.28 -18.22
CA PRO A 60 5.63 -2.90 -17.75
C PRO A 60 4.20 -2.55 -17.34
N ALA A 61 3.21 -3.32 -17.79
CA ALA A 61 1.82 -3.07 -17.43
C ALA A 61 1.59 -3.07 -15.92
N TYR A 62 2.29 -3.93 -15.18
CA TYR A 62 2.15 -3.96 -13.73
C TYR A 62 2.74 -2.73 -13.07
N LEU A 63 3.81 -2.19 -13.64
CA LEU A 63 4.40 -0.95 -13.16
C LEU A 63 3.47 0.23 -13.43
N ASP A 64 2.83 0.26 -14.59
CA ASP A 64 1.86 1.30 -14.91
C ASP A 64 0.71 1.29 -13.91
N ALA A 65 0.22 0.10 -13.58
CA ALA A 65 -0.83 -0.03 -12.57
C ALA A 65 -0.36 0.49 -11.22
N ALA A 66 0.89 0.20 -10.84
CA ALA A 66 1.44 0.68 -9.58
C ALA A 66 1.49 2.20 -9.54
N ILE A 67 1.88 2.84 -10.63
CA ILE A 67 1.95 4.29 -10.71
C ILE A 67 0.56 4.91 -10.58
N VAL A 68 -0.43 4.35 -11.27
CA VAL A 68 -1.82 4.84 -11.18
C VAL A 68 -2.34 4.70 -9.76
N LEU A 69 -2.11 3.54 -9.13
CA LEU A 69 -2.51 3.32 -7.75
C LEU A 69 -1.83 4.30 -6.81
N ALA A 70 -0.55 4.59 -7.04
CA ALA A 70 0.17 5.53 -6.20
C ALA A 70 -0.44 6.93 -6.27
N LEU A 71 -0.83 7.36 -7.47
CA LEU A 71 -1.46 8.67 -7.65
C LEU A 71 -2.82 8.73 -6.96
N ILE A 72 -3.63 7.68 -7.13
CA ILE A 72 -4.96 7.60 -6.51
C ILE A 72 -4.82 7.59 -4.99
N THR A 73 -3.89 6.81 -4.47
CA THR A 73 -3.67 6.68 -3.03
C THR A 73 -3.18 7.99 -2.45
N PHE A 74 -2.30 8.70 -3.16
CA PHE A 74 -1.81 9.99 -2.71
C PHE A 74 -2.96 10.99 -2.57
N GLN A 75 -3.84 11.06 -3.57
CA GLN A 75 -4.99 11.95 -3.51
C GLN A 75 -5.92 11.57 -2.38
N GLY A 76 -6.15 10.28 -2.16
CA GLY A 76 -6.97 9.81 -1.08
C GLY A 76 -6.42 10.20 0.29
N THR A 77 -5.11 10.04 0.47
CA THR A 77 -4.45 10.38 1.72
C THR A 77 -4.54 11.89 2.00
N VAL A 78 -4.30 12.71 0.99
CA VAL A 78 -4.37 14.17 1.12
C VAL A 78 -5.81 14.60 1.46
N ALA A 79 -6.79 14.05 0.75
CA ALA A 79 -8.19 14.37 1.00
C ALA A 79 -8.60 13.99 2.41
N PHE A 80 -8.16 12.83 2.88
CA PHE A 80 -8.51 12.36 4.21
C PHE A 80 -7.83 13.20 5.28
N ALA A 81 -6.56 13.56 5.07
CA ALA A 81 -5.83 14.43 6.00
C ALA A 81 -6.53 15.79 6.11
N TYR A 82 -6.98 16.32 4.99
CA TYR A 82 -7.73 17.58 4.97
C TYR A 82 -9.04 17.44 5.75
N TYR A 83 -9.74 16.33 5.54
CA TYR A 83 -10.99 16.07 6.25
C TYR A 83 -10.77 16.00 7.76
N LEU A 84 -9.74 15.30 8.20
CA LEU A 84 -9.44 15.19 9.63
C LEU A 84 -9.06 16.53 10.23
N ASN A 85 -8.30 17.34 9.49
CA ASN A 85 -7.91 18.65 9.94
C ASN A 85 -9.11 19.56 10.14
N ARG A 86 -10.04 19.54 9.22
CA ARG A 86 -11.26 20.35 9.32
C ARG A 86 -12.14 19.87 10.47
N ARG A 87 -12.25 18.56 10.63
CA ARG A 87 -13.03 17.99 11.72
C ARG A 87 -12.47 18.41 13.07
N GLY A 88 -11.14 18.44 13.19
CA GLY A 88 -10.49 18.90 14.41
C GLY A 88 -10.75 20.35 14.73
N LYS A 89 -10.84 21.20 13.71
CA LYS A 89 -11.09 22.63 13.90
C LYS A 89 -12.52 22.95 14.32
N ASN A 90 -13.44 22.05 14.03
CA ASN A 90 -14.86 22.27 14.34
C ASN A 90 -15.24 21.75 15.71
N VAL A 91 -14.27 21.22 16.45
CA VAL A 91 -14.45 20.78 17.83
C VAL A 91 -14.05 21.86 18.82
#